data_229ee13fd76cd63a76b233ef81f9a3fb
#
_entry.id   229ee13fd76cd63a76b233ef81f9a3fb
#
_cell.length_a   1.000
_cell.length_b   1.000
_cell.length_c   1.000
_cell.angle_alpha   90.00
_cell.angle_beta   90.00
_cell.angle_gamma   90.00
#
_symmetry.space_group_name_H-M   'P 1'
#
loop_
_entity.id
_entity.type
_entity.pdbx_description
1 polymer ?
#
loop_
_entity_poly.entity_id
_entity_poly.type
_entity_poly.pdbx_seq_one_letter_code
_entity_poly.pdbx_strand_id
1 'polypeptide(L)'
;MKSSRTRRIRVPRQAGFTLAEIAIVLVIVAFLLGGMMSMFSAQTDQRKWNDTQSQLQAARDAVLGFTVANGRLPCPANSTSAGAEVRVVATGVCGAVGNAQDYYGGVVGGVTYGLLPAVTIGYQPVDSQGFALDAWGNRLRYAIARVTTPSTGTPSANFTYASNMKTNGISYLPNDLVVCASATGISAGPPGSCGAVATNSVTNQKTVVAIILSPGKNGVGQTAPGTDEIQNGNTAGANNPVFISHTPTPTGATNGEFDDQVLWISVGTLYSTLIAAGLLP
;
A
#
# COMPACT_ATOMS: atom_id res chain seq x y z
N MET A 1 8.43 -44.66 -88.01
CA MET A 1 7.37 -43.88 -87.30
C MET A 1 7.49 -44.11 -85.80
N LYS A 2 7.98 -43.12 -85.00
CA LYS A 2 8.11 -43.22 -83.55
C LYS A 2 6.87 -42.54 -82.89
N SER A 3 6.03 -43.33 -82.21
CA SER A 3 4.86 -42.84 -81.48
C SER A 3 5.32 -42.20 -80.17
N SER A 4 5.09 -40.91 -80.04
CA SER A 4 5.34 -40.15 -78.80
C SER A 4 4.15 -40.37 -77.89
N ARG A 5 4.37 -41.06 -76.76
CA ARG A 5 3.39 -41.18 -75.66
C ARG A 5 3.45 -39.93 -74.74
N THR A 6 2.47 -39.07 -74.84
CA THR A 6 2.27 -37.91 -73.94
C THR A 6 1.81 -38.41 -72.56
N ARG A 7 2.66 -38.21 -71.51
CA ARG A 7 2.39 -38.56 -70.17
C ARG A 7 1.51 -37.45 -69.54
N ARG A 8 0.23 -37.70 -69.30
CA ARG A 8 -0.68 -36.77 -68.62
C ARG A 8 -0.31 -36.71 -67.11
N ILE A 9 0.14 -35.54 -66.66
CA ILE A 9 0.35 -35.24 -65.26
C ILE A 9 -1.03 -35.09 -64.65
N ARG A 10 -1.39 -35.96 -63.66
CA ARG A 10 -2.60 -35.80 -62.82
C ARG A 10 -2.31 -34.76 -61.81
N VAL A 11 -2.92 -33.59 -61.90
CA VAL A 11 -2.95 -32.58 -60.84
C VAL A 11 -3.85 -33.11 -59.72
N PRO A 12 -3.33 -33.23 -58.48
CA PRO A 12 -4.17 -33.65 -57.35
C PRO A 12 -5.31 -32.64 -57.16
N ARG A 13 -6.54 -33.14 -57.07
CA ARG A 13 -7.70 -32.31 -56.72
C ARG A 13 -7.45 -31.82 -55.28
N GLN A 14 -7.33 -30.52 -55.08
CA GLN A 14 -7.40 -29.91 -53.76
C GLN A 14 -8.81 -30.12 -53.22
N ALA A 15 -8.93 -30.95 -52.19
CA ALA A 15 -10.17 -31.09 -51.42
C ALA A 15 -10.33 -29.79 -50.62
N GLY A 16 -11.37 -29.00 -50.91
CA GLY A 16 -11.75 -27.83 -50.09
C GLY A 16 -12.34 -28.30 -48.75
N PHE A 17 -12.10 -27.53 -47.72
CA PHE A 17 -12.71 -27.76 -46.40
C PHE A 17 -14.22 -27.67 -46.47
N THR A 18 -14.91 -28.55 -45.77
CA THR A 18 -16.37 -28.49 -45.64
C THR A 18 -16.77 -27.39 -44.63
N LEU A 19 -17.97 -26.84 -44.80
CA LEU A 19 -18.52 -25.83 -43.89
C LEU A 19 -18.60 -26.37 -42.45
N ALA A 20 -18.86 -27.65 -42.28
CA ALA A 20 -18.91 -28.31 -40.96
C ALA A 20 -17.53 -28.40 -40.30
N GLU A 21 -16.47 -28.69 -41.05
CA GLU A 21 -15.10 -28.73 -40.50
C GLU A 21 -14.66 -27.35 -39.98
N ILE A 22 -14.95 -26.29 -40.74
CA ILE A 22 -14.64 -24.93 -40.30
C ILE A 22 -15.48 -24.54 -39.06
N ALA A 23 -16.75 -24.93 -39.00
CA ALA A 23 -17.60 -24.66 -37.86
C ALA A 23 -17.07 -25.34 -36.58
N ILE A 24 -16.66 -26.61 -36.65
CA ILE A 24 -16.11 -27.36 -35.52
C ILE A 24 -14.78 -26.73 -35.05
N VAL A 25 -13.90 -26.37 -35.97
CA VAL A 25 -12.62 -25.72 -35.65
C VAL A 25 -12.86 -24.39 -34.93
N LEU A 26 -13.79 -23.55 -35.43
CA LEU A 26 -14.11 -22.28 -34.80
C LEU A 26 -14.66 -22.45 -33.36
N VAL A 27 -15.50 -23.47 -33.13
CA VAL A 27 -16.00 -23.79 -31.79
C VAL A 27 -14.86 -24.19 -30.86
N ILE A 28 -13.96 -25.06 -31.30
CA ILE A 28 -12.81 -25.49 -30.49
C ILE A 28 -11.89 -24.29 -30.17
N VAL A 29 -11.60 -23.46 -31.18
CA VAL A 29 -10.76 -22.25 -30.97
C VAL A 29 -11.44 -21.27 -30.03
N ALA A 30 -12.76 -21.07 -30.12
CA ALA A 30 -13.48 -20.21 -29.19
C ALA A 30 -13.41 -20.71 -27.73
N PHE A 31 -13.53 -22.02 -27.51
CA PHE A 31 -13.35 -22.62 -26.18
C PHE A 31 -11.91 -22.49 -25.63
N LEU A 32 -10.92 -22.69 -26.49
CA LEU A 32 -9.51 -22.53 -26.11
C LEU A 32 -9.17 -21.07 -25.76
N LEU A 33 -9.62 -20.12 -26.57
CA LEU A 33 -9.41 -18.69 -26.31
C LEU A 33 -10.14 -18.23 -25.04
N GLY A 34 -11.38 -18.68 -24.81
CA GLY A 34 -12.14 -18.36 -23.61
C GLY A 34 -11.49 -18.88 -22.33
N GLY A 35 -10.91 -20.08 -22.35
CA GLY A 35 -10.19 -20.65 -21.20
C GLY A 35 -8.85 -19.96 -20.91
N MET A 36 -8.14 -19.49 -21.94
CA MET A 36 -6.86 -18.81 -21.75
C MET A 36 -7.00 -17.43 -21.08
N MET A 37 -8.07 -16.67 -21.34
CA MET A 37 -8.22 -15.30 -20.82
C MET A 37 -8.22 -15.23 -19.29
N SER A 38 -8.83 -16.19 -18.60
CA SER A 38 -8.84 -16.22 -17.14
C SER A 38 -7.46 -16.47 -16.52
N MET A 39 -6.62 -17.28 -17.15
CA MET A 39 -5.26 -17.57 -16.70
C MET A 39 -4.35 -16.32 -16.79
N PHE A 40 -4.46 -15.54 -17.86
CA PHE A 40 -3.67 -14.33 -18.04
C PHE A 40 -4.00 -13.24 -17.01
N SER A 41 -5.27 -13.10 -16.65
CA SER A 41 -5.69 -12.13 -15.61
C SER A 41 -5.06 -12.46 -14.27
N ALA A 42 -5.14 -13.72 -13.81
CA ALA A 42 -4.57 -14.14 -12.54
C ALA A 42 -3.04 -13.97 -12.48
N GLN A 43 -2.33 -14.25 -13.58
CA GLN A 43 -0.88 -14.05 -13.66
C GLN A 43 -0.50 -12.56 -13.59
N THR A 44 -1.30 -11.69 -14.21
CA THR A 44 -1.08 -10.25 -14.18
C THR A 44 -1.30 -9.69 -12.78
N ASP A 45 -2.36 -10.13 -12.09
CA ASP A 45 -2.65 -9.71 -10.73
C ASP A 45 -1.55 -10.17 -9.76
N GLN A 46 -1.04 -11.40 -9.91
CA GLN A 46 0.07 -11.89 -9.09
C GLN A 46 1.37 -11.10 -9.33
N ARG A 47 1.67 -10.70 -10.56
CA ARG A 47 2.82 -9.83 -10.85
C ARG A 47 2.66 -8.48 -10.19
N LYS A 48 1.51 -7.83 -10.35
CA LYS A 48 1.23 -6.55 -9.71
C LYS A 48 1.31 -6.62 -8.19
N TRP A 49 0.86 -7.71 -7.59
CA TRP A 49 1.00 -7.96 -6.16
C TRP A 49 2.47 -7.97 -5.73
N ASN A 50 3.30 -8.75 -6.42
CA ASN A 50 4.73 -8.85 -6.13
C ASN A 50 5.46 -7.53 -6.38
N ASP A 51 5.12 -6.83 -7.47
CA ASP A 51 5.69 -5.52 -7.79
C ASP A 51 5.34 -4.49 -6.72
N THR A 52 4.10 -4.45 -6.26
CA THR A 52 3.66 -3.58 -5.16
C THR A 52 4.40 -3.89 -3.87
N GLN A 53 4.60 -5.17 -3.54
CA GLN A 53 5.37 -5.55 -2.36
C GLN A 53 6.82 -5.04 -2.44
N SER A 54 7.44 -5.14 -3.61
CA SER A 54 8.79 -4.58 -3.84
C SER A 54 8.81 -3.05 -3.72
N GLN A 55 7.79 -2.38 -4.24
CA GLN A 55 7.64 -0.93 -4.14
C GLN A 55 7.44 -0.47 -2.68
N LEU A 56 6.66 -1.19 -1.88
CA LEU A 56 6.49 -0.89 -0.45
C LEU A 56 7.81 -1.06 0.32
N GLN A 57 8.61 -2.08 -0.01
CA GLN A 57 9.94 -2.26 0.59
C GLN A 57 10.89 -1.12 0.20
N ALA A 58 10.93 -0.74 -1.07
CA ALA A 58 11.72 0.40 -1.54
C ALA A 58 11.28 1.71 -0.87
N ALA A 59 9.97 1.91 -0.69
CA ALA A 59 9.45 3.07 0.03
C ALA A 59 9.86 3.09 1.51
N ARG A 60 9.83 1.92 2.18
CA ARG A 60 10.33 1.78 3.55
C ARG A 60 11.80 2.16 3.65
N ASP A 61 12.61 1.65 2.74
CA ASP A 61 14.05 1.90 2.74
C ASP A 61 14.36 3.38 2.44
N ALA A 62 13.58 4.03 1.57
CA ALA A 62 13.66 5.47 1.33
C ALA A 62 13.29 6.30 2.59
N VAL A 63 12.24 5.90 3.32
CA VAL A 63 11.86 6.54 4.59
C VAL A 63 12.97 6.39 5.62
N LEU A 64 13.57 5.21 5.76
CA LEU A 64 14.68 4.97 6.68
C LEU A 64 15.93 5.74 6.27
N GLY A 65 16.26 5.79 4.98
CA GLY A 65 17.35 6.59 4.43
C GLY A 65 17.18 8.09 4.73
N PHE A 66 15.98 8.62 4.49
CA PHE A 66 15.65 9.99 4.87
C PHE A 66 15.83 10.21 6.39
N THR A 67 15.42 9.23 7.20
CA THR A 67 15.50 9.34 8.66
C THR A 67 16.96 9.38 9.14
N VAL A 68 17.82 8.58 8.53
CA VAL A 68 19.26 8.64 8.79
C VAL A 68 19.85 10.00 8.42
N ALA A 69 19.50 10.52 7.25
CA ALA A 69 20.02 11.80 6.78
C ALA A 69 19.54 13.01 7.60
N ASN A 70 18.31 12.95 8.14
CA ASN A 70 17.66 14.09 8.79
C ASN A 70 17.47 13.94 10.31
N GLY A 71 17.78 12.77 10.89
CA GLY A 71 17.56 12.47 12.31
C GLY A 71 16.09 12.45 12.73
N ARG A 72 15.14 12.32 11.80
CA ARG A 72 13.69 12.32 12.02
C ARG A 72 12.96 11.56 10.93
N LEU A 73 11.77 11.08 11.22
CA LEU A 73 10.87 10.58 10.18
C LEU A 73 10.24 11.75 9.40
N PRO A 74 9.91 11.55 8.11
CA PRO A 74 9.16 12.55 7.35
C PRO A 74 7.71 12.59 7.81
N CYS A 75 7.06 13.74 7.68
CA CYS A 75 5.61 13.84 7.81
C CYS A 75 4.91 13.32 6.56
N PRO A 76 3.67 12.81 6.67
CA PRO A 76 2.87 12.48 5.49
C PRO A 76 2.68 13.68 4.55
N ALA A 77 2.54 13.40 3.27
CA ALA A 77 2.06 14.32 2.26
C ALA A 77 0.53 14.35 2.25
N ASN A 78 -0.05 15.36 1.61
CA ASN A 78 -1.46 15.41 1.28
C ASN A 78 -1.66 15.68 -0.22
N SER A 79 -2.89 15.57 -0.73
CA SER A 79 -3.16 15.69 -2.17
C SER A 79 -2.85 17.07 -2.77
N THR A 80 -2.57 18.09 -1.95
CA THR A 80 -2.22 19.44 -2.41
C THR A 80 -0.72 19.75 -2.28
N SER A 81 0.08 18.85 -1.71
CA SER A 81 1.49 19.06 -1.41
C SER A 81 2.47 18.64 -2.51
N ALA A 82 1.96 18.14 -3.65
CA ALA A 82 2.76 17.65 -4.77
C ALA A 82 3.85 16.64 -4.34
N GLY A 83 3.48 15.68 -3.47
CA GLY A 83 4.38 14.65 -2.98
C GLY A 83 5.40 15.12 -1.95
N ALA A 84 5.38 16.38 -1.54
CA ALA A 84 6.21 16.87 -0.45
C ALA A 84 5.56 16.63 0.92
N GLU A 85 6.37 16.46 1.96
CA GLU A 85 5.87 16.39 3.34
C GLU A 85 5.19 17.70 3.75
N VAL A 86 4.16 17.60 4.59
CA VAL A 86 3.50 18.76 5.18
C VAL A 86 3.87 18.83 6.65
N ARG A 87 4.76 19.75 7.01
CA ARG A 87 5.34 19.87 8.35
C ARG A 87 5.57 21.32 8.76
N VAL A 88 5.28 21.63 10.03
CA VAL A 88 5.70 22.90 10.65
C VAL A 88 7.15 22.74 11.09
N VAL A 89 8.07 23.47 10.44
CA VAL A 89 9.51 23.33 10.67
C VAL A 89 9.91 23.59 12.12
N ALA A 90 9.34 24.60 12.73
CA ALA A 90 9.72 25.04 14.09
C ALA A 90 9.34 24.04 15.20
N THR A 91 8.25 23.28 15.01
CA THR A 91 7.72 22.36 16.02
C THR A 91 7.83 20.90 15.64
N GLY A 92 8.09 20.59 14.37
CA GLY A 92 8.06 19.23 13.82
C GLY A 92 6.67 18.62 13.74
N VAL A 93 5.62 19.37 13.99
CA VAL A 93 4.22 18.91 13.89
C VAL A 93 3.88 18.65 12.43
N CYS A 94 3.23 17.53 12.14
CA CYS A 94 2.73 17.23 10.80
C CYS A 94 1.47 18.03 10.51
N GLY A 95 1.40 18.56 9.29
CA GLY A 95 0.31 19.42 8.85
C GLY A 95 0.39 20.84 9.41
N ALA A 96 -0.39 21.74 8.82
CA ALA A 96 -0.44 23.14 9.24
C ALA A 96 -1.10 23.31 10.62
N VAL A 97 -1.98 22.41 11.02
CA VAL A 97 -2.82 22.47 12.22
C VAL A 97 -2.52 21.33 13.21
N GLY A 98 -1.72 20.31 12.79
CA GLY A 98 -1.39 19.16 13.64
C GLY A 98 -2.56 18.24 13.94
N ASN A 99 -3.56 18.16 13.06
CA ASN A 99 -4.72 17.31 13.22
C ASN A 99 -4.36 15.82 13.03
N ALA A 100 -5.22 14.93 13.50
CA ALA A 100 -4.98 13.49 13.41
C ALA A 100 -4.83 12.97 11.98
N GLN A 101 -5.56 13.55 11.01
CA GLN A 101 -5.44 13.21 9.60
C GLN A 101 -4.04 13.48 9.04
N ASP A 102 -3.32 14.46 9.55
CA ASP A 102 -1.96 14.76 9.13
C ASP A 102 -0.96 13.66 9.52
N TYR A 103 -1.35 12.77 10.44
CA TYR A 103 -0.55 11.64 10.91
C TYR A 103 -1.06 10.29 10.39
N TYR A 104 -2.37 10.06 10.40
CA TYR A 104 -2.94 8.74 10.09
C TYR A 104 -3.60 8.68 8.70
N GLY A 105 -3.82 9.81 8.07
CA GLY A 105 -4.48 9.91 6.78
C GLY A 105 -5.99 10.10 6.89
N GLY A 106 -6.64 9.98 5.74
CA GLY A 106 -8.08 10.16 5.58
C GLY A 106 -8.43 11.16 4.50
N VAL A 107 -9.72 11.44 4.34
CA VAL A 107 -10.23 12.45 3.39
C VAL A 107 -11.07 13.46 4.16
N VAL A 108 -10.69 14.73 4.15
CA VAL A 108 -11.40 15.81 4.82
C VAL A 108 -11.46 17.03 3.90
N GLY A 109 -12.66 17.57 3.68
CA GLY A 109 -12.85 18.76 2.84
C GLY A 109 -12.34 18.60 1.40
N GLY A 110 -12.36 17.40 0.85
CA GLY A 110 -11.87 17.09 -0.50
C GLY A 110 -10.34 16.93 -0.60
N VAL A 111 -9.62 17.07 0.52
CA VAL A 111 -8.17 16.83 0.59
C VAL A 111 -7.92 15.42 1.11
N THR A 112 -7.10 14.65 0.38
CA THR A 112 -6.62 13.34 0.82
C THR A 112 -5.32 13.52 1.60
N TYR A 113 -5.30 13.04 2.83
CA TYR A 113 -4.16 13.07 3.74
C TYR A 113 -3.50 11.68 3.85
N GLY A 114 -2.32 11.62 4.45
CA GLY A 114 -1.63 10.36 4.69
C GLY A 114 -1.10 9.73 3.39
N LEU A 115 -0.57 10.53 2.48
CA LEU A 115 0.14 10.06 1.29
C LEU A 115 1.64 9.94 1.58
N LEU A 116 2.32 9.01 0.90
CA LEU A 116 3.77 8.88 1.01
C LEU A 116 4.44 10.17 0.50
N PRO A 117 5.32 10.81 1.29
CA PRO A 117 5.98 12.05 0.90
C PRO A 117 7.16 11.78 -0.07
N ALA A 118 6.84 11.22 -1.25
CA ALA A 118 7.78 10.65 -2.20
C ALA A 118 8.86 11.63 -2.64
N VAL A 119 8.48 12.89 -2.93
CA VAL A 119 9.42 13.93 -3.34
C VAL A 119 10.39 14.28 -2.19
N THR A 120 9.91 14.35 -0.97
CA THR A 120 10.76 14.66 0.20
C THR A 120 11.78 13.57 0.50
N ILE A 121 11.37 12.30 0.37
CA ILE A 121 12.27 11.16 0.65
C ILE A 121 13.09 10.71 -0.56
N GLY A 122 12.90 11.38 -1.73
CA GLY A 122 13.60 11.02 -2.97
C GLY A 122 13.17 9.70 -3.59
N TYR A 123 11.92 9.25 -3.30
CA TYR A 123 11.38 8.00 -3.85
C TYR A 123 10.99 8.14 -5.32
N GLN A 124 11.27 7.11 -6.11
CA GLN A 124 10.88 6.97 -7.52
C GLN A 124 10.38 5.53 -7.78
N PRO A 125 9.43 5.31 -8.71
CA PRO A 125 8.80 6.30 -9.59
C PRO A 125 7.64 7.05 -8.92
N VAL A 126 7.33 8.25 -9.45
CA VAL A 126 6.18 9.06 -9.02
C VAL A 126 5.29 9.42 -10.21
N ASP A 127 4.01 9.76 -9.95
CA ASP A 127 3.09 10.31 -10.94
C ASP A 127 3.47 11.75 -11.33
N SER A 128 2.72 12.32 -12.30
CA SER A 128 2.94 13.71 -12.75
C SER A 128 2.73 14.77 -11.66
N GLN A 129 2.13 14.40 -10.53
CA GLN A 129 1.89 15.26 -9.38
C GLN A 129 2.89 15.00 -8.23
N GLY A 130 3.87 14.10 -8.41
CA GLY A 130 4.91 13.81 -7.43
C GLY A 130 4.53 12.73 -6.40
N PHE A 131 3.45 11.97 -6.59
CA PHE A 131 3.03 10.93 -5.66
C PHE A 131 3.49 9.54 -6.11
N ALA A 132 3.98 8.74 -5.17
CA ALA A 132 4.31 7.33 -5.41
C ALA A 132 3.05 6.51 -5.70
N LEU A 133 3.14 5.63 -6.69
CA LEU A 133 2.06 4.72 -7.10
C LEU A 133 2.43 3.28 -6.80
N ASP A 134 1.42 2.47 -6.53
CA ASP A 134 1.52 1.02 -6.56
C ASP A 134 1.41 0.46 -8.00
N ALA A 135 1.53 -0.85 -8.16
CA ALA A 135 1.46 -1.48 -9.48
C ALA A 135 0.05 -1.46 -10.11
N TRP A 136 -0.99 -1.10 -9.35
CA TRP A 136 -2.35 -0.88 -9.88
C TRP A 136 -2.61 0.57 -10.24
N GLY A 137 -1.68 1.50 -9.92
CA GLY A 137 -1.80 2.92 -10.20
C GLY A 137 -2.44 3.72 -9.06
N ASN A 138 -2.61 3.13 -7.88
CA ASN A 138 -3.11 3.82 -6.69
C ASN A 138 -1.96 4.47 -5.92
N ARG A 139 -2.22 5.61 -5.28
CA ARG A 139 -1.21 6.32 -4.50
C ARG A 139 -0.88 5.59 -3.22
N LEU A 140 0.40 5.37 -2.98
CA LEU A 140 0.89 4.80 -1.72
C LEU A 140 0.55 5.73 -0.55
N ARG A 141 0.08 5.11 0.53
CA ARG A 141 -0.29 5.81 1.76
C ARG A 141 0.80 5.66 2.81
N TYR A 142 0.85 6.62 3.70
CA TYR A 142 1.82 6.67 4.77
C TYR A 142 1.19 7.25 6.02
N ALA A 143 1.36 6.54 7.13
CA ALA A 143 0.95 6.99 8.45
C ALA A 143 2.14 6.97 9.41
N ILE A 144 2.14 7.89 10.36
CA ILE A 144 3.20 7.99 11.36
C ILE A 144 2.59 8.08 12.76
N ALA A 145 3.24 7.42 13.71
CA ALA A 145 2.83 7.44 15.11
C ALA A 145 3.01 8.83 15.71
N ARG A 146 2.06 9.20 16.55
CA ARG A 146 2.22 10.30 17.52
C ARG A 146 2.65 9.72 18.85
N VAL A 147 3.34 10.54 19.63
CA VAL A 147 3.60 10.22 21.03
C VAL A 147 2.80 11.19 21.88
N THR A 148 2.00 10.66 22.76
CA THR A 148 1.30 11.47 23.77
C THR A 148 2.21 11.59 24.98
N THR A 149 2.59 12.81 25.34
CA THR A 149 3.34 13.02 26.59
C THR A 149 2.44 12.64 27.77
N PRO A 150 2.92 11.80 28.70
CA PRO A 150 2.10 11.33 29.83
C PRO A 150 1.54 12.45 30.71
N SER A 151 2.18 13.63 30.71
CA SER A 151 1.84 14.73 31.57
C SER A 151 0.81 15.73 31.02
N THR A 152 0.63 15.78 29.67
CA THR A 152 -0.20 16.83 29.07
C THR A 152 -1.32 16.32 28.19
N GLY A 153 -1.36 15.01 27.87
CA GLY A 153 -2.32 14.44 26.93
C GLY A 153 -2.20 14.99 25.50
N THR A 154 -1.26 15.89 25.25
CA THR A 154 -1.08 16.53 23.96
C THR A 154 -0.21 15.64 23.05
N PRO A 155 -0.63 15.34 21.84
CA PRO A 155 0.22 14.64 20.87
C PRO A 155 1.52 15.42 20.67
N SER A 156 2.66 14.73 20.71
CA SER A 156 3.94 15.35 20.48
C SER A 156 4.54 14.88 19.16
N ALA A 157 5.26 15.76 18.48
CA ALA A 157 5.85 15.54 17.17
C ALA A 157 7.18 14.77 17.23
N ASN A 158 7.34 13.83 18.12
CA ASN A 158 8.66 13.29 18.46
C ASN A 158 9.41 12.59 17.35
N PHE A 159 8.75 11.73 16.58
CA PHE A 159 9.40 11.03 15.48
C PHE A 159 9.67 11.93 14.27
N THR A 160 9.00 13.07 14.20
CA THR A 160 9.10 14.07 13.13
C THR A 160 9.97 15.29 13.51
N TYR A 161 10.57 15.26 14.70
CA TYR A 161 11.44 16.32 15.19
C TYR A 161 12.78 15.77 15.64
N ALA A 162 13.85 16.11 14.91
CA ALA A 162 15.18 15.51 15.07
C ALA A 162 15.74 15.64 16.51
N SER A 163 15.60 16.81 17.15
CA SER A 163 16.08 17.00 18.51
C SER A 163 15.39 16.10 19.53
N ASN A 164 14.10 15.80 19.35
CA ASN A 164 13.37 14.92 20.26
C ASN A 164 13.87 13.48 20.20
N MET A 165 14.11 12.94 19.01
CA MET A 165 14.66 11.59 18.86
C MET A 165 16.05 11.47 19.49
N LYS A 166 16.90 12.46 19.26
CA LYS A 166 18.26 12.51 19.83
C LYS A 166 18.26 12.66 21.35
N THR A 167 17.35 13.48 21.89
CA THR A 167 17.29 13.76 23.34
C THR A 167 16.68 12.60 24.13
N ASN A 168 15.62 12.00 23.60
CA ASN A 168 14.84 10.98 24.33
C ASN A 168 15.32 9.55 24.03
N GLY A 169 16.02 9.34 22.90
CA GLY A 169 16.58 8.05 22.53
C GLY A 169 15.51 6.95 22.49
N ILE A 170 15.93 5.73 22.76
CA ILE A 170 15.08 4.52 22.73
C ILE A 170 14.00 4.47 23.80
N SER A 171 14.04 5.33 24.80
CA SER A 171 13.00 5.41 25.83
C SER A 171 11.68 5.99 25.31
N TYR A 172 11.72 6.61 24.14
CA TYR A 172 10.56 7.22 23.53
C TYR A 172 9.85 6.25 22.58
N LEU A 173 8.69 5.77 22.99
CA LEU A 173 7.94 4.75 22.28
C LEU A 173 6.66 5.34 21.68
N PRO A 174 6.25 4.91 20.47
CA PRO A 174 4.93 5.23 19.94
C PRO A 174 3.86 4.62 20.83
N ASN A 175 2.68 5.25 20.91
CA ASN A 175 1.62 4.72 21.77
C ASN A 175 0.24 4.70 21.10
N ASP A 176 0.15 4.91 19.80
CA ASP A 176 -1.11 5.07 19.10
C ASP A 176 -1.31 4.14 17.91
N LEU A 177 -0.32 3.99 17.01
CA LEU A 177 -0.44 3.11 15.84
C LEU A 177 -0.46 1.63 16.25
N VAL A 178 -1.40 0.89 15.66
CA VAL A 178 -1.51 -0.55 15.83
C VAL A 178 -2.00 -1.19 14.53
N VAL A 179 -1.51 -2.42 14.26
CA VAL A 179 -1.96 -3.24 13.15
C VAL A 179 -2.75 -4.42 13.70
N CYS A 180 -3.97 -4.59 13.20
CA CYS A 180 -4.91 -5.63 13.60
C CYS A 180 -5.19 -6.59 12.44
N ALA A 181 -5.67 -7.78 12.74
CA ALA A 181 -6.05 -8.77 11.73
C ALA A 181 -7.46 -8.53 11.16
N SER A 182 -8.31 -7.78 11.84
CA SER A 182 -9.67 -7.44 11.38
C SER A 182 -10.15 -6.15 12.05
N ALA A 183 -11.03 -5.43 11.37
CA ALA A 183 -11.73 -4.27 11.89
C ALA A 183 -12.79 -4.61 12.94
N THR A 184 -13.10 -5.89 13.14
CA THR A 184 -14.12 -6.30 14.10
C THR A 184 -13.67 -6.07 15.53
N GLY A 185 -14.42 -5.26 16.28
CA GLY A 185 -14.19 -5.03 17.72
C GLY A 185 -13.01 -4.10 18.03
N ILE A 186 -12.44 -3.41 17.04
CA ILE A 186 -11.38 -2.42 17.26
C ILE A 186 -11.88 -1.19 17.99
N SER A 187 -10.94 -0.45 18.61
CA SER A 187 -11.15 0.91 19.08
C SER A 187 -10.32 1.87 18.25
N ALA A 188 -10.99 2.74 17.51
CA ALA A 188 -10.39 3.65 16.54
C ALA A 188 -9.88 4.98 17.14
N GLY A 189 -10.02 5.21 18.43
CA GLY A 189 -9.47 6.41 19.09
C GLY A 189 -8.01 6.23 19.49
N PRO A 190 -7.19 7.31 19.54
CA PRO A 190 -5.84 7.23 20.11
C PRO A 190 -5.89 7.02 21.65
N PRO A 191 -5.20 6.00 22.17
CA PRO A 191 -4.43 4.98 21.45
C PRO A 191 -5.34 3.96 20.75
N GLY A 192 -4.92 3.53 19.53
CA GLY A 192 -5.61 2.48 18.80
C GLY A 192 -5.57 1.14 19.54
N SER A 193 -6.60 0.30 19.35
CA SER A 193 -6.66 -1.03 19.94
C SER A 193 -7.32 -2.02 19.00
N CYS A 194 -6.79 -3.25 18.97
CA CYS A 194 -7.40 -4.37 18.24
C CYS A 194 -8.56 -5.04 18.99
N GLY A 195 -9.03 -4.44 20.09
CA GLY A 195 -10.10 -4.99 20.90
C GLY A 195 -9.64 -6.04 21.91
N ALA A 196 -10.60 -6.74 22.52
CA ALA A 196 -10.34 -7.71 23.58
C ALA A 196 -9.84 -9.07 23.08
N VAL A 197 -9.98 -9.36 21.79
CA VAL A 197 -9.59 -10.66 21.22
C VAL A 197 -8.09 -10.63 20.89
N ALA A 198 -7.31 -11.39 21.66
CA ALA A 198 -5.84 -11.40 21.52
C ALA A 198 -5.36 -11.80 20.12
N THR A 199 -6.06 -12.71 19.44
CA THR A 199 -5.74 -13.14 18.07
C THR A 199 -5.95 -12.03 17.02
N ASN A 200 -6.65 -10.96 17.35
CA ASN A 200 -6.84 -9.82 16.45
C ASN A 200 -5.62 -8.87 16.42
N SER A 201 -4.69 -8.98 17.35
CA SER A 201 -3.49 -8.13 17.39
C SER A 201 -2.38 -8.72 16.51
N VAL A 202 -2.04 -8.06 15.41
CA VAL A 202 -0.84 -8.34 14.60
C VAL A 202 0.38 -7.67 15.22
N THR A 203 0.21 -6.45 15.73
CA THR A 203 1.25 -5.73 16.48
C THR A 203 0.72 -5.27 17.82
N ASN A 204 1.64 -5.13 18.78
CA ASN A 204 1.31 -4.51 20.07
C ASN A 204 1.39 -2.97 19.97
N GLN A 205 0.72 -2.29 20.89
CA GLN A 205 0.96 -0.87 21.14
C GLN A 205 2.45 -0.64 21.44
N LYS A 206 2.96 0.55 21.14
CA LYS A 206 4.37 0.96 21.32
C LYS A 206 5.37 0.24 20.41
N THR A 207 4.90 -0.46 19.39
CA THR A 207 5.76 -1.21 18.46
C THR A 207 5.91 -0.54 17.10
N VAL A 208 4.86 0.12 16.60
CA VAL A 208 4.79 0.65 15.24
C VAL A 208 5.04 2.15 15.23
N VAL A 209 6.07 2.59 14.51
CA VAL A 209 6.38 4.02 14.35
C VAL A 209 5.85 4.61 13.06
N ALA A 210 5.74 3.81 12.01
CA ALA A 210 5.17 4.24 10.73
C ALA A 210 4.58 3.05 9.99
N ILE A 211 3.60 3.34 9.12
CA ILE A 211 2.95 2.39 8.24
C ILE A 211 3.00 2.93 6.83
N ILE A 212 3.31 2.06 5.87
CA ILE A 212 3.23 2.32 4.44
C ILE A 212 2.27 1.28 3.89
N LEU A 213 1.29 1.72 3.10
CA LEU A 213 0.33 0.78 2.53
C LEU A 213 -0.03 1.12 1.08
N SER A 214 -0.36 0.08 0.34
CA SER A 214 -1.02 0.14 -0.95
C SER A 214 -2.49 -0.25 -0.76
N PRO A 215 -3.43 0.51 -1.31
CA PRO A 215 -4.85 0.17 -1.26
C PRO A 215 -5.26 -0.89 -2.29
N GLY A 216 -4.30 -1.63 -2.84
CA GLY A 216 -4.54 -2.77 -3.70
C GLY A 216 -5.20 -2.47 -5.05
N LYS A 217 -5.79 -3.49 -5.65
CA LYS A 217 -6.41 -3.45 -6.98
C LYS A 217 -7.67 -2.60 -7.00
N ASN A 218 -8.47 -2.68 -5.95
CA ASN A 218 -9.74 -1.97 -5.86
C ASN A 218 -9.58 -0.52 -5.40
N GLY A 219 -8.47 -0.15 -4.78
CA GLY A 219 -8.13 1.23 -4.40
C GLY A 219 -9.00 1.81 -3.29
N VAL A 220 -8.65 3.01 -2.85
CA VAL A 220 -9.43 3.75 -1.83
C VAL A 220 -10.67 4.38 -2.46
N GLY A 221 -11.85 4.02 -1.98
CA GLY A 221 -13.12 4.66 -2.38
C GLY A 221 -13.96 3.87 -3.38
N GLN A 222 -13.73 2.60 -3.53
CA GLN A 222 -14.55 1.70 -4.35
C GLN A 222 -15.96 1.48 -3.79
N THR A 223 -16.87 1.07 -4.65
CA THR A 223 -18.33 1.04 -4.40
C THR A 223 -18.79 -0.01 -3.37
N ALA A 224 -17.94 -0.89 -2.90
CA ALA A 224 -18.16 -1.82 -1.80
C ALA A 224 -16.84 -2.40 -1.26
N PRO A 225 -15.93 -1.59 -0.68
CA PRO A 225 -14.78 -2.15 0.00
C PRO A 225 -15.24 -3.00 1.19
N GLY A 226 -14.47 -4.02 1.53
CA GLY A 226 -14.67 -4.76 2.77
C GLY A 226 -14.54 -3.85 3.99
N THR A 227 -15.12 -4.25 5.12
CA THR A 227 -15.01 -3.47 6.37
C THR A 227 -13.55 -3.28 6.81
N ASP A 228 -12.69 -4.25 6.50
CA ASP A 228 -11.27 -4.22 6.82
C ASP A 228 -10.52 -3.21 5.92
N GLU A 229 -10.84 -3.12 4.62
CA GLU A 229 -10.27 -2.12 3.70
C GLU A 229 -10.74 -0.69 3.99
N ILE A 230 -12.04 -0.51 4.33
CA ILE A 230 -12.57 0.79 4.74
C ILE A 230 -11.75 1.35 5.91
N GLN A 231 -11.34 0.47 6.82
CA GLN A 231 -10.52 0.83 7.98
C GLN A 231 -9.16 1.42 7.53
N ASN A 232 -8.49 0.78 6.57
CA ASN A 232 -7.21 1.25 6.02
C ASN A 232 -7.34 2.55 5.22
N GLY A 233 -8.48 2.75 4.58
CA GLY A 233 -8.80 4.00 3.89
C GLY A 233 -8.89 5.21 4.81
N ASN A 234 -9.16 5.00 6.10
CA ASN A 234 -9.35 6.03 7.12
C ASN A 234 -10.36 7.11 6.72
N THR A 235 -11.39 6.70 5.94
CA THR A 235 -12.37 7.62 5.34
C THR A 235 -13.47 8.03 6.31
N ALA A 236 -13.70 7.23 7.36
CA ALA A 236 -14.81 7.44 8.30
C ALA A 236 -14.53 8.44 9.42
N GLY A 237 -13.37 9.06 9.44
CA GLY A 237 -13.00 10.04 10.45
C GLY A 237 -11.51 10.07 10.71
N ALA A 238 -10.95 11.23 10.64
CA ALA A 238 -9.51 11.51 10.60
C ALA A 238 -8.71 11.16 11.87
N ASN A 239 -9.23 10.38 12.80
CA ASN A 239 -8.59 10.14 14.09
C ASN A 239 -8.39 8.66 14.39
N ASN A 240 -8.09 7.87 13.35
CA ASN A 240 -8.01 6.43 13.46
C ASN A 240 -6.58 5.90 13.27
N PRO A 241 -5.89 5.50 14.35
CA PRO A 241 -4.53 4.96 14.29
C PRO A 241 -4.49 3.44 14.07
N VAL A 242 -5.61 2.80 13.77
CA VAL A 242 -5.70 1.35 13.57
C VAL A 242 -5.67 1.02 12.09
N PHE A 243 -4.78 0.12 11.70
CA PHE A 243 -4.67 -0.41 10.34
C PHE A 243 -4.90 -1.92 10.35
N ILE A 244 -5.42 -2.46 9.26
CA ILE A 244 -5.72 -3.88 9.13
C ILE A 244 -4.73 -4.53 8.18
N SER A 245 -4.22 -5.71 8.56
CA SER A 245 -3.32 -6.51 7.73
C SER A 245 -3.58 -7.98 7.94
N HIS A 246 -4.03 -8.65 6.90
CA HIS A 246 -4.18 -10.09 6.82
C HIS A 246 -3.99 -10.60 5.39
N THR A 247 -4.11 -11.90 5.18
CA THR A 247 -4.06 -12.49 3.84
C THR A 247 -5.23 -12.00 2.98
N PRO A 248 -5.03 -11.82 1.66
CA PRO A 248 -6.09 -11.40 0.76
C PRO A 248 -7.34 -12.29 0.84
N THR A 249 -8.50 -11.67 0.81
CA THR A 249 -9.80 -12.35 0.81
C THR A 249 -10.61 -11.96 -0.43
N PRO A 250 -11.37 -12.89 -1.01
CA PRO A 250 -12.18 -12.60 -2.19
C PRO A 250 -13.45 -11.81 -1.83
N THR A 251 -14.03 -11.16 -2.84
CA THR A 251 -15.37 -10.59 -2.77
C THR A 251 -16.38 -11.62 -2.25
N GLY A 252 -17.12 -11.27 -1.21
CA GLY A 252 -18.07 -12.19 -0.55
C GLY A 252 -17.54 -12.89 0.71
N ALA A 253 -16.31 -12.64 1.12
CA ALA A 253 -15.83 -13.01 2.45
C ALA A 253 -16.63 -12.29 3.55
N THR A 254 -16.58 -12.77 4.79
CA THR A 254 -17.36 -12.25 5.93
C THR A 254 -17.17 -10.74 6.15
N ASN A 255 -15.93 -10.25 5.97
CA ASN A 255 -15.58 -8.82 6.09
C ASN A 255 -15.40 -8.14 4.71
N GLY A 256 -15.81 -8.82 3.63
CA GLY A 256 -15.65 -8.34 2.27
C GLY A 256 -14.32 -8.73 1.62
N GLU A 257 -14.08 -8.13 0.46
CA GLU A 257 -12.79 -8.24 -0.23
C GLU A 257 -11.70 -7.52 0.58
N PHE A 258 -10.49 -8.08 0.56
CA PHE A 258 -9.32 -7.44 1.13
C PHE A 258 -8.11 -7.74 0.23
N ASP A 259 -7.56 -6.70 -0.37
CA ASP A 259 -6.37 -6.78 -1.22
C ASP A 259 -5.31 -5.73 -0.88
N ASP A 260 -5.50 -5.01 0.22
CA ASP A 260 -4.52 -4.06 0.73
C ASP A 260 -3.20 -4.74 1.12
N GLN A 261 -2.09 -4.06 0.85
CA GLN A 261 -0.78 -4.48 1.32
C GLN A 261 -0.24 -3.49 2.33
N VAL A 262 0.00 -3.95 3.54
CA VAL A 262 0.43 -3.11 4.66
C VAL A 262 1.84 -3.52 5.10
N LEU A 263 2.74 -2.55 5.15
CA LEU A 263 4.10 -2.69 5.64
C LEU A 263 4.33 -1.67 6.75
N TRP A 264 4.88 -2.10 7.88
CA TRP A 264 5.17 -1.20 8.99
C TRP A 264 6.65 -1.13 9.34
N ILE A 265 7.04 0.00 9.90
CA ILE A 265 8.36 0.20 10.49
C ILE A 265 8.21 0.06 11.99
N SER A 266 8.92 -0.91 12.57
CA SER A 266 8.93 -1.09 14.00
C SER A 266 9.87 -0.09 14.68
N VAL A 267 9.60 0.20 15.95
CA VAL A 267 10.48 1.00 16.80
C VAL A 267 11.89 0.41 16.86
N GLY A 268 12.00 -0.93 16.91
CA GLY A 268 13.29 -1.63 16.88
C GLY A 268 14.06 -1.40 15.58
N THR A 269 13.38 -1.51 14.43
CA THR A 269 14.00 -1.23 13.11
C THR A 269 14.48 0.22 13.03
N LEU A 270 13.64 1.18 13.45
CA LEU A 270 14.00 2.59 13.44
C LEU A 270 15.25 2.87 14.27
N TYR A 271 15.25 2.45 15.53
CA TYR A 271 16.35 2.74 16.42
C TYR A 271 17.63 1.97 16.07
N SER A 272 17.54 0.72 15.64
CA SER A 272 18.72 -0.01 15.17
C SER A 272 19.38 0.67 13.96
N THR A 273 18.58 1.22 13.05
CA THR A 273 19.10 1.98 11.90
C THR A 273 19.79 3.28 12.33
N LEU A 274 19.21 4.01 13.27
CA LEU A 274 19.78 5.25 13.78
C LEU A 274 21.06 5.03 14.60
N ILE A 275 21.12 3.97 15.40
CA ILE A 275 22.32 3.57 16.15
C ILE A 275 23.44 3.15 15.19
N ALA A 276 23.11 2.32 14.19
CA ALA A 276 24.08 1.90 13.18
C ALA A 276 24.65 3.08 12.37
N ALA A 277 23.87 4.15 12.21
CA ALA A 277 24.30 5.40 11.57
C ALA A 277 25.04 6.35 12.53
N GLY A 278 25.20 6.00 13.81
CA GLY A 278 25.87 6.85 14.81
C GLY A 278 25.08 8.10 15.23
N LEU A 279 23.77 8.11 15.01
CA LEU A 279 22.89 9.24 15.36
C LEU A 279 22.32 9.14 16.77
N LEU A 280 22.33 7.95 17.33
CA LEU A 280 21.95 7.67 18.70
C LEU A 280 23.06 6.89 19.40
N PRO A 281 23.27 7.13 20.71
CA PRO A 281 24.26 6.41 21.48
C PRO A 281 23.91 4.94 21.71
#